data_6d2d18f31a5e68e1a3aa40870a9ec6ac
#
_entry.id   6d2d18f31a5e68e1a3aa40870a9ec6ac
#
_cell.length_a   1.000
_cell.length_b   1.000
_cell.length_c   1.000
_cell.angle_alpha   90.00
_cell.angle_beta   90.00
_cell.angle_gamma   90.00
#
_symmetry.space_group_name_H-M   'P 1'
#
loop_
_entity.id
_entity.type
_entity.pdbx_description
1 polymer ?
#
loop_
_entity_poly.entity_id
_entity_poly.type
_entity_poly.pdbx_seq_one_letter_code
_entity_poly.pdbx_strand_id
1 'polypeptide(L)'
;MIDKEDFEFINRFDSNNSAERERILSSPAEKIECIRTLMTIMGKVSKESTLQYTATLIDDLLQENKSRVELFHLYSRKYKESVYNSFIQKLYLQDAFLVNQISRIITKLACWSNDLMPDKELKDYFLWLKEQIAEKVKVKFNKV
;
A
#
# COMPACT_ATOMS: atom_id res chain seq x y z
N MET A 1 -3.72 5.65 -16.98
CA MET A 1 -2.83 6.82 -17.10
C MET A 1 -3.03 7.68 -15.85
N ILE A 2 -1.96 8.11 -15.20
CA ILE A 2 -2.03 9.07 -14.10
C ILE A 2 -2.28 10.42 -14.76
N ASP A 3 -3.23 11.20 -14.25
CA ASP A 3 -3.44 12.53 -14.78
C ASP A 3 -2.35 13.51 -14.30
N LYS A 4 -2.31 14.68 -14.91
CA LYS A 4 -1.31 15.69 -14.61
C LYS A 4 -1.40 16.19 -13.17
N GLU A 5 -2.62 16.28 -12.64
CA GLU A 5 -2.87 16.75 -11.27
C GLU A 5 -2.33 15.75 -10.24
N ASP A 6 -2.54 14.45 -10.45
CA ASP A 6 -1.98 13.39 -9.60
C ASP A 6 -0.45 13.42 -9.61
N PHE A 7 0.17 13.61 -10.77
CA PHE A 7 1.63 13.70 -10.90
C PHE A 7 2.19 14.94 -10.17
N GLU A 8 1.58 16.10 -10.37
CA GLU A 8 1.99 17.35 -9.69
C GLU A 8 1.80 17.25 -8.17
N PHE A 9 0.71 16.60 -7.74
CA PHE A 9 0.46 16.35 -6.32
C PHE A 9 1.56 15.49 -5.69
N ILE A 10 1.94 14.39 -6.35
CA ILE A 10 2.99 13.49 -5.84
C ILE A 10 4.33 14.20 -5.75
N ASN A 11 4.71 14.97 -6.76
CA ASN A 11 5.96 15.73 -6.73
C ASN A 11 5.98 16.73 -5.58
N ARG A 12 4.88 17.41 -5.33
CA ARG A 12 4.75 18.33 -4.20
C ARG A 12 4.80 17.60 -2.87
N PHE A 13 4.13 16.46 -2.77
CA PHE A 13 4.07 15.65 -1.55
C PHE A 13 5.42 15.03 -1.21
N ASP A 14 6.20 14.62 -2.21
CA ASP A 14 7.48 13.95 -2.04
C ASP A 14 8.67 14.95 -1.90
N SER A 15 8.44 16.22 -1.90
CA SER A 15 9.49 17.24 -1.81
C SER A 15 10.22 17.28 -0.46
N ASN A 16 10.63 16.14 0.09
CA ASN A 16 11.46 15.96 1.31
C ASN A 16 11.11 16.84 2.54
N ASN A 17 9.95 17.45 2.54
CA ASN A 17 9.50 18.32 3.62
C ASN A 17 8.47 17.59 4.48
N SER A 18 8.94 17.01 5.60
CA SER A 18 8.09 16.32 6.56
C SER A 18 6.98 17.21 7.14
N ALA A 19 7.23 18.51 7.27
CA ALA A 19 6.24 19.48 7.75
C ALA A 19 5.10 19.67 6.73
N GLU A 20 5.40 19.73 5.43
CA GLU A 20 4.39 19.82 4.37
C GLU A 20 3.54 18.53 4.28
N ARG A 21 4.17 17.37 4.38
CA ARG A 21 3.45 16.09 4.44
C ARG A 21 2.49 16.04 5.63
N GLU A 22 2.97 16.41 6.80
CA GLU A 22 2.12 16.44 8.01
C GLU A 22 0.97 17.44 7.85
N ARG A 23 1.21 18.60 7.25
CA ARG A 23 0.18 19.58 6.95
C ARG A 23 -0.91 19.00 6.04
N ILE A 24 -0.53 18.36 4.94
CA ILE A 24 -1.47 17.73 3.99
C ILE A 24 -2.26 16.62 4.68
N LEU A 25 -1.60 15.73 5.41
CA LEU A 25 -2.22 14.59 6.06
C LEU A 25 -3.07 14.98 7.28
N SER A 26 -2.90 16.18 7.81
CA SER A 26 -3.73 16.74 8.88
C SER A 26 -4.88 17.62 8.35
N SER A 27 -4.83 18.03 7.09
CA SER A 27 -5.86 18.85 6.46
C SER A 27 -7.12 18.03 6.17
N PRO A 28 -8.29 18.42 6.71
CA PRO A 28 -9.56 17.69 6.42
C PRO A 28 -9.90 17.63 4.93
N ALA A 29 -9.50 18.63 4.15
CA ALA A 29 -9.78 18.71 2.73
C ALA A 29 -8.78 17.89 1.88
N GLU A 30 -7.51 17.86 2.27
CA GLU A 30 -6.43 17.31 1.45
C GLU A 30 -6.06 15.86 1.81
N LYS A 31 -6.26 15.44 3.06
CA LYS A 31 -5.81 14.11 3.53
C LYS A 31 -6.41 12.95 2.73
N ILE A 32 -7.69 12.99 2.43
CA ILE A 32 -8.37 11.93 1.68
C ILE A 32 -7.98 11.95 0.21
N GLU A 33 -7.82 13.14 -0.38
CA GLU A 33 -7.35 13.27 -1.75
C GLU A 33 -5.92 12.75 -1.92
N CYS A 34 -5.07 12.96 -0.93
CA CYS A 34 -3.72 12.37 -0.88
C CYS A 34 -3.79 10.84 -0.96
N ILE A 35 -4.57 10.22 -0.08
CA ILE A 35 -4.73 8.75 -0.08
C ILE A 35 -5.37 8.26 -1.37
N ARG A 36 -6.40 8.97 -1.88
CA ARG A 36 -7.02 8.64 -3.17
C ARG A 36 -5.99 8.59 -4.30
N THR A 37 -5.13 9.59 -4.39
CA THR A 37 -4.07 9.64 -5.39
C THR A 37 -3.12 8.45 -5.28
N LEU A 38 -2.62 8.15 -4.08
CA LEU A 38 -1.74 7.01 -3.85
C LEU A 38 -2.41 5.68 -4.21
N MET A 39 -3.66 5.49 -3.81
CA MET A 39 -4.42 4.28 -4.12
C MET A 39 -4.75 4.15 -5.61
N THR A 40 -5.01 5.26 -6.28
CA THR A 40 -5.23 5.30 -7.73
C THR A 40 -3.98 4.82 -8.47
N ILE A 41 -2.81 5.26 -8.07
CA ILE A 41 -1.54 4.82 -8.66
C ILE A 41 -1.33 3.34 -8.43
N MET A 42 -1.49 2.86 -7.20
CA MET A 42 -1.33 1.43 -6.88
C MET A 42 -2.29 0.55 -7.67
N GLY A 43 -3.51 1.01 -7.94
CA GLY A 43 -4.52 0.24 -8.66
C GLY A 43 -4.42 0.30 -10.18
N LYS A 44 -3.97 1.40 -10.76
CA LYS A 44 -4.07 1.66 -12.21
C LYS A 44 -2.74 1.62 -12.96
N VAL A 45 -1.62 1.86 -12.28
CA VAL A 45 -0.32 1.90 -12.93
C VAL A 45 0.28 0.49 -13.00
N SER A 46 0.88 0.15 -14.13
CA SER A 46 1.56 -1.13 -14.34
C SER A 46 3.09 -1.02 -14.37
N LYS A 47 3.63 0.19 -14.48
CA LYS A 47 5.08 0.41 -14.51
C LYS A 47 5.71 0.09 -13.15
N GLU A 48 6.58 -0.92 -13.11
CA GLU A 48 7.18 -1.40 -11.85
C GLU A 48 7.92 -0.32 -11.08
N SER A 49 8.70 0.53 -11.74
CA SER A 49 9.43 1.61 -11.05
C SER A 49 8.50 2.61 -10.35
N THR A 50 7.36 2.92 -10.95
CA THR A 50 6.34 3.79 -10.34
C THR A 50 5.66 3.11 -9.17
N LEU A 51 5.36 1.82 -9.29
CA LEU A 51 4.77 1.03 -8.20
C LEU A 51 5.74 0.89 -7.03
N GLN A 52 7.03 0.62 -7.28
CA GLN A 52 8.07 0.55 -6.25
C GLN A 52 8.19 1.86 -5.48
N TYR A 53 8.24 2.97 -6.20
CA TYR A 53 8.33 4.30 -5.60
C TYR A 53 7.10 4.59 -4.73
N THR A 54 5.91 4.35 -5.25
CA THR A 54 4.65 4.61 -4.54
C THR A 54 4.49 3.70 -3.33
N ALA A 55 4.81 2.41 -3.45
CA ALA A 55 4.77 1.47 -2.34
C ALA A 55 5.77 1.87 -1.23
N THR A 56 6.97 2.28 -1.59
CA THR A 56 7.96 2.78 -0.62
C THR A 56 7.44 4.02 0.09
N LEU A 57 6.85 4.96 -0.63
CA LEU A 57 6.27 6.17 -0.05
C LEU A 57 5.14 5.85 0.95
N ILE A 58 4.24 4.94 0.59
CA ILE A 58 3.15 4.49 1.47
C ILE A 58 3.72 3.82 2.73
N ASP A 59 4.69 2.92 2.57
CA ASP A 59 5.32 2.22 3.70
C ASP A 59 5.99 3.21 4.66
N ASP A 60 6.72 4.18 4.13
CA ASP A 60 7.37 5.23 4.90
C ASP A 60 6.36 6.12 5.65
N LEU A 61 5.26 6.51 4.98
CA LEU A 61 4.19 7.28 5.62
C LEU A 61 3.60 6.56 6.83
N LEU A 62 3.34 5.26 6.70
CA LEU A 62 2.81 4.44 7.78
C LEU A 62 3.84 4.25 8.89
N GLN A 63 5.11 4.07 8.54
CA GLN A 63 6.19 3.91 9.50
C GLN A 63 6.46 5.18 10.33
N GLU A 64 6.35 6.35 9.71
CA GLU A 64 6.49 7.64 10.39
C GLU A 64 5.39 7.88 11.44
N ASN A 65 4.16 7.46 11.15
CA ASN A 65 3.04 7.60 12.07
C ASN A 65 2.01 6.49 11.85
N LYS A 66 1.94 5.54 12.79
CA LYS A 66 1.04 4.37 12.72
C LYS A 66 -0.43 4.75 12.61
N SER A 67 -0.84 5.88 13.17
CA SER A 67 -2.25 6.33 13.11
C SER A 67 -2.72 6.64 11.70
N ARG A 68 -1.81 6.82 10.75
CA ARG A 68 -2.13 7.07 9.34
C ARG A 68 -2.83 5.90 8.66
N VAL A 69 -2.79 4.68 9.23
CA VAL A 69 -3.59 3.56 8.71
C VAL A 69 -5.09 3.90 8.67
N GLU A 70 -5.56 4.72 9.61
CA GLU A 70 -6.96 5.13 9.65
C GLU A 70 -7.36 6.01 8.46
N LEU A 71 -6.43 6.73 7.85
CA LEU A 71 -6.68 7.50 6.63
C LEU A 71 -7.02 6.58 5.45
N PHE A 72 -6.34 5.44 5.34
CA PHE A 72 -6.60 4.43 4.32
C PHE A 72 -7.97 3.76 4.53
N HIS A 73 -8.33 3.46 5.77
CA HIS A 73 -9.65 2.91 6.10
C HIS A 73 -10.77 3.94 5.88
N LEU A 74 -10.51 5.20 6.19
CA LEU A 74 -11.45 6.30 5.91
C LEU A 74 -11.67 6.46 4.39
N TYR A 75 -10.62 6.36 3.60
CA TYR A 75 -10.70 6.32 2.14
C TYR A 75 -11.60 5.15 1.67
N SER A 76 -11.35 3.96 2.19
CA SER A 76 -12.13 2.77 1.88
C SER A 76 -13.63 2.96 2.15
N ARG A 77 -13.98 3.53 3.29
CA ARG A 77 -15.38 3.83 3.65
C ARG A 77 -16.00 4.89 2.74
N LYS A 78 -15.25 5.95 2.43
CA LYS A 78 -15.76 7.06 1.60
C LYS A 78 -16.05 6.63 0.17
N TYR A 79 -15.12 5.88 -0.45
CA TYR A 79 -15.22 5.46 -1.86
C TYR A 79 -15.79 4.07 -2.04
N LYS A 80 -16.13 3.35 -0.96
CA LYS A 80 -16.66 1.98 -0.95
C LYS A 80 -15.79 1.00 -1.75
N GLU A 81 -14.49 1.16 -1.61
CA GLU A 81 -13.47 0.30 -2.22
C GLU A 81 -12.62 -0.37 -1.15
N SER A 82 -12.26 -1.64 -1.35
CA SER A 82 -11.35 -2.32 -0.44
C SER A 82 -9.95 -1.70 -0.50
N VAL A 83 -9.44 -1.26 0.63
CA VAL A 83 -8.06 -0.78 0.74
C VAL A 83 -7.05 -1.89 0.46
N TYR A 84 -7.41 -3.13 0.73
CA TYR A 84 -6.51 -4.29 0.57
C TYR A 84 -6.44 -4.82 -0.85
N ASN A 85 -7.53 -4.71 -1.62
CA ASN A 85 -7.65 -5.38 -2.91
C ASN A 85 -6.56 -4.97 -3.91
N SER A 86 -6.26 -3.68 -4.02
CA SER A 86 -5.20 -3.18 -4.91
C SER A 86 -3.83 -3.73 -4.54
N PHE A 87 -3.55 -3.91 -3.26
CA PHE A 87 -2.29 -4.47 -2.77
C PHE A 87 -2.23 -5.99 -2.97
N ILE A 88 -3.28 -6.72 -2.63
CA ILE A 88 -3.32 -8.19 -2.75
C ILE A 88 -3.12 -8.62 -4.20
N GLN A 89 -3.74 -7.93 -5.15
CA GLN A 89 -3.56 -8.22 -6.58
C GLN A 89 -2.11 -8.06 -7.06
N LYS A 90 -1.33 -7.20 -6.43
CA LYS A 90 0.08 -6.95 -6.77
C LYS A 90 1.06 -7.94 -6.11
N LEU A 91 0.61 -8.79 -5.19
CA LEU A 91 1.45 -9.80 -4.54
C LEU A 91 1.96 -10.88 -5.49
N TYR A 92 1.32 -11.05 -6.64
CA TYR A 92 1.71 -12.05 -7.65
C TYR A 92 2.66 -11.51 -8.71
N LEU A 93 3.13 -10.27 -8.58
CA LEU A 93 4.18 -9.73 -9.42
C LEU A 93 5.52 -10.43 -9.13
N GLN A 94 6.41 -10.43 -10.12
CA GLN A 94 7.70 -11.12 -10.00
C GLN A 94 8.78 -10.32 -9.28
N ASP A 95 8.60 -9.02 -9.12
CA ASP A 95 9.55 -8.14 -8.43
C ASP A 95 9.50 -8.40 -6.91
N ALA A 96 10.54 -9.07 -6.39
CA ALA A 96 10.61 -9.43 -4.98
C ALA A 96 10.63 -8.21 -4.03
N PHE A 97 11.29 -7.13 -4.43
CA PHE A 97 11.31 -5.89 -3.63
C PHE A 97 9.91 -5.29 -3.51
N LEU A 98 9.21 -5.15 -4.62
CA LEU A 98 7.86 -4.61 -4.65
C LEU A 98 6.88 -5.47 -3.86
N VAL A 99 6.93 -6.79 -4.03
CA VAL A 99 6.07 -7.74 -3.32
C VAL A 99 6.32 -7.67 -1.80
N ASN A 100 7.57 -7.56 -1.37
CA ASN A 100 7.90 -7.40 0.06
C ASN A 100 7.36 -6.09 0.62
N GLN A 101 7.48 -4.99 -0.10
CA GLN A 101 6.92 -3.70 0.32
C GLN A 101 5.39 -3.76 0.44
N ILE A 102 4.73 -4.35 -0.53
CA ILE A 102 3.27 -4.52 -0.53
C ILE A 102 2.81 -5.39 0.64
N SER A 103 3.48 -6.50 0.90
CA SER A 103 3.18 -7.36 2.05
C SER A 103 3.31 -6.62 3.39
N ARG A 104 4.33 -5.79 3.53
CA ARG A 104 4.51 -4.93 4.72
C ARG A 104 3.35 -3.94 4.88
N ILE A 105 2.93 -3.31 3.79
CA ILE A 105 1.81 -2.37 3.80
C ILE A 105 0.52 -3.06 4.24
N ILE A 106 0.21 -4.23 3.66
CA ILE A 106 -0.98 -5.02 4.02
C ILE A 106 -0.97 -5.35 5.52
N THR A 107 0.16 -5.81 6.03
CA THR A 107 0.31 -6.16 7.44
C THR A 107 0.10 -4.94 8.34
N LYS A 108 0.68 -3.79 8.00
CA LYS A 108 0.51 -2.56 8.76
C LYS A 108 -0.94 -2.08 8.77
N LEU A 109 -1.59 -2.07 7.61
CA LEU A 109 -3.00 -1.69 7.49
C LEU A 109 -3.93 -2.60 8.30
N ALA A 110 -3.63 -3.90 8.35
CA ALA A 110 -4.44 -4.87 9.09
C ALA A 110 -4.16 -4.84 10.59
N CYS A 111 -2.89 -4.77 11.00
CA CYS A 111 -2.50 -4.95 12.40
C CYS A 111 -2.53 -3.66 13.23
N TRP A 112 -2.34 -2.50 12.59
CA TRP A 112 -2.32 -1.21 13.30
C TRP A 112 -3.68 -0.51 13.32
N SER A 113 -4.67 -1.06 12.66
CA SER A 113 -6.05 -0.56 12.66
C SER A 113 -6.89 -1.23 13.73
N ASN A 114 -7.95 -0.54 14.16
CA ASN A 114 -9.02 -1.12 14.97
C ASN A 114 -10.04 -1.90 14.12
N ASP A 115 -10.05 -1.66 12.80
CA ASP A 115 -10.91 -2.37 11.88
C ASP A 115 -10.31 -3.73 11.51
N LEU A 116 -11.14 -4.76 11.57
CA LEU A 116 -10.71 -6.10 11.14
C LEU A 116 -10.59 -6.17 9.62
N MET A 117 -9.57 -6.88 9.16
CA MET A 117 -9.46 -7.21 7.74
C MET A 117 -10.64 -8.10 7.32
N PRO A 118 -11.36 -7.77 6.22
CA PRO A 118 -12.46 -8.60 5.75
C PRO A 118 -12.04 -10.05 5.47
N ASP A 119 -12.92 -11.00 5.73
CA ASP A 119 -12.60 -12.44 5.62
C ASP A 119 -12.08 -12.86 4.25
N LYS A 120 -12.63 -12.30 3.17
CA LYS A 120 -12.19 -12.61 1.82
C LYS A 120 -10.74 -12.23 1.60
N GLU A 121 -10.40 -10.99 1.91
CA GLU A 121 -9.03 -10.46 1.76
C GLU A 121 -8.05 -11.17 2.69
N LEU A 122 -8.49 -11.50 3.90
CA LEU A 122 -7.68 -12.25 4.86
C LEU A 122 -7.34 -13.66 4.33
N LYS A 123 -8.32 -14.36 3.75
CA LYS A 123 -8.11 -15.66 3.12
C LYS A 123 -7.18 -15.58 1.92
N ASP A 124 -7.36 -14.58 1.07
CA ASP A 124 -6.52 -14.36 -0.11
C ASP A 124 -5.06 -14.07 0.30
N TYR A 125 -4.87 -13.25 1.32
CA TYR A 125 -3.54 -12.94 1.85
C TYR A 125 -2.87 -14.16 2.51
N PHE A 126 -3.60 -14.91 3.31
CA PHE A 126 -3.08 -16.13 3.93
C PHE A 126 -2.76 -17.22 2.90
N LEU A 127 -3.53 -17.35 1.83
CA LEU A 127 -3.22 -18.26 0.73
C LEU A 127 -1.87 -17.89 0.10
N TRP A 128 -1.67 -16.61 -0.20
CA TRP A 128 -0.39 -16.13 -0.73
C TRP A 128 0.77 -16.40 0.23
N LEU A 129 0.62 -16.11 1.53
CA LEU A 129 1.64 -16.40 2.54
C LEU A 129 1.99 -17.89 2.60
N LYS A 130 0.99 -18.75 2.56
CA LYS A 130 1.18 -20.21 2.52
C LYS A 130 1.97 -20.65 1.30
N GLU A 131 1.67 -20.11 0.14
CA GLU A 131 2.40 -20.38 -1.11
C GLU A 131 3.87 -19.94 -1.00
N GLN A 132 4.14 -18.77 -0.40
CA GLN A 132 5.50 -18.28 -0.19
C GLN A 132 6.33 -19.19 0.73
N ILE A 133 5.73 -19.66 1.81
CA ILE A 133 6.38 -20.60 2.75
C ILE A 133 6.69 -21.92 2.04
N ALA A 134 5.71 -22.48 1.31
CA ALA A 134 5.87 -23.75 0.59
C ALA A 134 7.00 -23.65 -0.46
N GLU A 135 7.09 -22.55 -1.19
CA GLU A 135 8.13 -22.31 -2.19
C GLU A 135 9.53 -22.22 -1.55
N LYS A 136 9.68 -21.48 -0.47
CA LYS A 136 10.94 -21.37 0.26
C LYS A 136 11.40 -22.72 0.85
N VAL A 137 10.48 -23.52 1.33
CA VAL A 137 10.76 -24.86 1.85
C VAL A 137 11.27 -25.76 0.73
N LYS A 138 10.60 -25.79 -0.44
CA LYS A 138 11.05 -26.56 -1.61
C LYS A 138 12.47 -26.19 -2.03
N VAL A 139 12.76 -24.90 -2.15
CA VAL A 139 14.12 -24.42 -2.53
C VAL A 139 15.16 -24.88 -1.52
N LYS A 140 14.84 -24.88 -0.23
CA LYS A 140 15.74 -25.33 0.81
C LYS A 140 16.02 -26.83 0.76
N PHE A 141 14.98 -27.64 0.54
CA PHE A 141 15.12 -29.10 0.41
C PHE A 141 15.83 -29.53 -0.87
N ASN A 142 15.67 -28.81 -1.98
CA ASN A 142 16.33 -29.14 -3.25
C ASN A 142 17.82 -28.74 -3.29
N LYS A 143 18.33 -28.03 -2.28
CA LYS A 143 19.75 -27.67 -2.14
C LYS A 143 20.52 -28.63 -1.25
N VAL A 144 19.88 -29.65 -0.72
CA VAL A 144 20.47 -30.74 0.03
C VAL A 144 20.66 -31.94 -0.94
#